data_2592a5950f5370714c504848b8fa1210
#
_entry.id   2592a5950f5370714c504848b8fa1210
#
_cell.length_a   1.000
_cell.length_b   1.000
_cell.length_c   1.000
_cell.angle_alpha   90.00
_cell.angle_beta   90.00
_cell.angle_gamma   90.00
#
_symmetry.space_group_name_H-M   'P 1'
#
loop_
_entity.id
_entity.type
_entity.pdbx_description
1 polymer ?
#
loop_
_entity_poly.entity_id
_entity_poly.type
_entity_poly.pdbx_seq_one_letter_code
_entity_poly.pdbx_strand_id
1 'polypeptide(L)'
;MYIHDKNDLKNYVIKYIICLLPLYIYGFYKNGILLFTSDYVSFFGMFKVFYLPLLSVTAYFITNKILKENFNVDLLFLSLFIIPLFVPSNINLLLYFFVNFIFLLFRKFYNIALVITMLSLLGTFPSNIDNPSIYSFTTWDLLWGRNIGGIASTSIILGLIIFIVLSLINDHKYLVSISGLLTFTLLSIIFKEYFLLTSGNAILTLLFIASIPNKSPLLKKNMLIYGTLIGAFGFILSLFVSPYYGMVLSVFLISTIYKLLNLKKCI
;
A
#
# COMPACT_ATOMS: atom_id res chain seq x y z
N MET A 1 -4.24 20.02 6.70
CA MET A 1 -3.02 20.06 7.50
C MET A 1 -1.91 20.70 6.69
N TYR A 2 -1.30 21.78 7.16
CA TYR A 2 -0.10 22.36 6.59
C TYR A 2 1.09 21.82 7.39
N ILE A 3 1.97 21.08 6.75
CA ILE A 3 3.25 20.69 7.35
C ILE A 3 4.14 21.93 7.25
N HIS A 4 4.24 22.71 8.33
CA HIS A 4 4.95 23.98 8.34
C HIS A 4 6.45 23.85 8.59
N ASP A 5 6.92 22.70 9.15
CA ASP A 5 8.32 22.52 9.50
C ASP A 5 8.81 21.09 9.16
N LYS A 6 10.13 20.94 8.94
CA LYS A 6 10.78 19.64 8.74
C LYS A 6 10.59 18.70 9.94
N ASN A 7 10.53 19.25 11.15
CA ASN A 7 10.30 18.47 12.36
C ASN A 7 8.89 17.88 12.40
N ASP A 8 7.87 18.60 11.92
CA ASP A 8 6.49 18.10 11.83
C ASP A 8 6.39 16.93 10.85
N LEU A 9 7.10 17.02 9.71
CA LEU A 9 7.15 15.96 8.72
C LEU A 9 7.83 14.70 9.27
N LYS A 10 8.96 14.86 9.97
CA LYS A 10 9.66 13.75 10.61
C LYS A 10 8.78 13.03 11.63
N ASN A 11 8.12 13.81 12.49
CA ASN A 11 7.21 13.28 13.53
C ASN A 11 6.02 12.54 12.87
N TYR A 12 5.45 13.10 11.80
CA TYR A 12 4.41 12.45 11.03
C TYR A 12 4.86 11.09 10.49
N VAL A 13 6.01 11.05 9.82
CA VAL A 13 6.56 9.81 9.24
C VAL A 13 6.81 8.75 10.30
N ILE A 14 7.41 9.12 11.44
CA ILE A 14 7.69 8.19 12.54
C ILE A 14 6.39 7.63 13.12
N LYS A 15 5.40 8.49 13.43
CA LYS A 15 4.10 8.05 13.93
C LYS A 15 3.41 7.08 12.95
N TYR A 16 3.47 7.41 11.66
CA TYR A 16 2.87 6.56 10.63
C TYR A 16 3.53 5.18 10.58
N ILE A 17 4.87 5.10 10.61
CA ILE A 17 5.62 3.84 10.63
C ILE A 17 5.27 3.02 11.86
N ILE A 18 5.20 3.64 13.05
CA ILE A 18 4.80 2.96 14.29
C ILE A 18 3.39 2.36 14.15
N CYS A 19 2.45 3.10 13.57
CA CYS A 19 1.10 2.60 13.33
C CYS A 19 1.05 1.44 12.34
N LEU A 20 2.02 1.31 11.42
CA LEU A 20 2.07 0.17 10.48
C LEU A 20 2.65 -1.12 11.10
N LEU A 21 3.32 -1.05 12.25
CA LEU A 21 3.95 -2.23 12.89
C LEU A 21 2.98 -3.41 13.11
N PRO A 22 1.72 -3.22 13.56
CA PRO A 22 0.80 -4.33 13.73
C PRO A 22 0.54 -5.11 12.42
N LEU A 23 0.51 -4.43 11.26
CA LEU A 23 0.38 -5.09 9.96
C LEU A 23 1.62 -5.94 9.64
N TYR A 24 2.81 -5.46 9.95
CA TYR A 24 4.04 -6.23 9.81
C TYR A 24 4.07 -7.47 10.69
N ILE A 25 3.65 -7.34 11.95
CA ILE A 25 3.56 -8.45 12.89
C ILE A 25 2.58 -9.51 12.37
N TYR A 26 1.40 -9.06 11.89
CA TYR A 26 0.42 -9.98 11.31
C TYR A 26 0.94 -10.63 10.02
N GLY A 27 1.59 -9.87 9.15
CA GLY A 27 2.22 -10.39 7.93
C GLY A 27 3.30 -11.43 8.22
N PHE A 28 4.10 -11.23 9.26
CA PHE A 28 5.07 -12.21 9.73
C PHE A 28 4.41 -13.49 10.26
N TYR A 29 3.35 -13.36 11.03
CA TYR A 29 2.57 -14.52 11.48
C TYR A 29 2.00 -15.30 10.28
N LYS A 30 1.32 -14.62 9.35
CA LYS A 30 0.62 -15.25 8.22
C LYS A 30 1.61 -15.80 7.17
N ASN A 31 2.49 -14.96 6.64
CA ASN A 31 3.38 -15.30 5.53
C ASN A 31 4.76 -15.81 5.98
N GLY A 32 5.04 -15.76 7.27
CA GLY A 32 6.25 -16.33 7.87
C GLY A 32 5.93 -17.63 8.63
N ILE A 33 5.34 -17.49 9.83
CA ILE A 33 5.17 -18.62 10.74
C ILE A 33 4.25 -19.69 10.16
N LEU A 34 3.06 -19.34 9.68
CA LEU A 34 2.11 -20.33 9.16
C LEU A 34 2.66 -21.06 7.93
N LEU A 35 3.40 -20.38 7.04
CA LEU A 35 3.99 -21.00 5.87
C LEU A 35 5.19 -21.89 6.24
N PHE A 36 5.94 -21.51 7.25
CA PHE A 36 7.04 -22.31 7.76
C PHE A 36 6.53 -23.60 8.43
N THR A 37 5.49 -23.51 9.25
CA THR A 37 4.89 -24.71 9.89
C THR A 37 4.21 -25.66 8.91
N SER A 38 3.90 -25.20 7.70
CA SER A 38 3.32 -25.98 6.61
C SER A 38 4.35 -26.46 5.59
N ASP A 39 5.65 -26.31 5.88
CA ASP A 39 6.78 -26.68 5.02
C ASP A 39 6.85 -25.97 3.64
N TYR A 40 6.07 -24.88 3.43
CA TYR A 40 6.08 -24.10 2.20
C TYR A 40 7.25 -23.14 2.08
N VAL A 41 7.85 -22.73 3.21
CA VAL A 41 8.91 -21.71 3.25
C VAL A 41 10.03 -22.17 4.19
N SER A 42 11.27 -21.93 3.80
CA SER A 42 12.44 -22.19 4.65
C SER A 42 12.48 -21.25 5.87
N PHE A 43 13.26 -21.61 6.88
CA PHE A 43 13.47 -20.76 8.06
C PHE A 43 13.88 -19.33 7.69
N PHE A 44 14.81 -19.15 6.74
CA PHE A 44 15.18 -17.81 6.26
C PHE A 44 14.06 -17.09 5.52
N GLY A 45 13.24 -17.83 4.76
CA GLY A 45 12.08 -17.29 4.06
C GLY A 45 11.01 -16.75 5.01
N MET A 46 10.90 -17.30 6.22
CA MET A 46 9.98 -16.83 7.24
C MET A 46 10.18 -15.34 7.58
N PHE A 47 11.42 -14.86 7.60
CA PHE A 47 11.75 -13.47 7.92
C PHE A 47 11.67 -12.50 6.74
N LYS A 48 11.17 -12.94 5.57
CA LYS A 48 11.06 -12.11 4.37
C LYS A 48 10.33 -10.79 4.61
N VAL A 49 9.32 -10.81 5.46
CA VAL A 49 8.55 -9.62 5.85
C VAL A 49 9.44 -8.51 6.41
N PHE A 50 10.52 -8.85 7.11
CA PHE A 50 11.48 -7.90 7.67
C PHE A 50 12.63 -7.59 6.70
N TYR A 51 13.02 -8.53 5.83
CA TYR A 51 14.08 -8.30 4.86
C TYR A 51 13.68 -7.26 3.80
N LEU A 52 12.42 -7.22 3.37
CA LEU A 52 11.97 -6.28 2.36
C LEU A 52 12.12 -4.81 2.80
N PRO A 53 11.65 -4.37 3.99
CA PRO A 53 11.91 -3.02 4.48
C PRO A 53 13.41 -2.72 4.61
N LEU A 54 14.21 -3.67 5.10
CA LEU A 54 15.67 -3.50 5.22
C LEU A 54 16.31 -3.27 3.85
N LEU A 55 15.93 -4.05 2.82
CA LEU A 55 16.41 -3.86 1.46
C LEU A 55 15.98 -2.50 0.87
N SER A 56 14.78 -2.03 1.18
CA SER A 56 14.35 -0.69 0.78
C SER A 56 15.19 0.40 1.44
N VAL A 57 15.47 0.27 2.73
CA VAL A 57 16.31 1.20 3.48
C VAL A 57 17.74 1.18 2.97
N THR A 58 18.33 0.01 2.69
CA THR A 58 19.68 -0.08 2.10
C THR A 58 19.73 0.55 0.70
N ALA A 59 18.73 0.32 -0.15
CA ALA A 59 18.60 0.99 -1.44
C ALA A 59 18.56 2.52 -1.29
N TYR A 60 17.81 3.03 -0.31
CA TYR A 60 17.73 4.46 0.00
C TYR A 60 19.06 5.05 0.43
N PHE A 61 19.82 4.39 1.31
CA PHE A 61 21.15 4.84 1.72
C PHE A 61 22.14 4.87 0.56
N ILE A 62 22.16 3.83 -0.27
CA ILE A 62 23.03 3.77 -1.44
C ILE A 62 22.70 4.88 -2.43
N THR A 63 21.41 5.11 -2.72
CA THR A 63 20.99 6.17 -3.63
C THR A 63 21.31 7.56 -3.09
N ASN A 64 21.13 7.82 -1.80
CA ASN A 64 21.54 9.08 -1.17
C ASN A 64 23.04 9.33 -1.32
N LYS A 65 23.88 8.31 -1.11
CA LYS A 65 25.32 8.41 -1.28
C LYS A 65 25.71 8.73 -2.74
N ILE A 66 25.06 8.09 -3.71
CA ILE A 66 25.28 8.34 -5.14
C ILE A 66 24.87 9.76 -5.52
N LEU A 67 23.71 10.21 -5.05
CA LEU A 67 23.17 11.55 -5.36
C LEU A 67 23.81 12.64 -4.48
N LYS A 68 24.72 12.30 -3.59
CA LYS A 68 25.35 13.20 -2.61
C LYS A 68 24.34 13.98 -1.76
N GLU A 69 23.21 13.33 -1.43
CA GLU A 69 22.18 13.89 -0.57
C GLU A 69 22.34 13.39 0.87
N ASN A 70 22.01 14.25 1.84
CA ASN A 70 21.99 13.85 3.25
C ASN A 70 20.80 12.94 3.55
N PHE A 71 20.98 12.04 4.52
CA PHE A 71 19.87 11.24 5.03
C PHE A 71 18.79 12.16 5.62
N ASN A 72 17.55 11.95 5.18
CA ASN A 72 16.40 12.69 5.69
C ASN A 72 15.21 11.75 5.89
N VAL A 73 14.53 11.90 7.02
CA VAL A 73 13.27 11.20 7.29
C VAL A 73 12.14 12.01 6.67
N ASP A 74 11.76 11.64 5.46
CA ASP A 74 10.75 12.32 4.64
C ASP A 74 9.67 11.34 4.13
N LEU A 75 8.80 11.81 3.25
CA LEU A 75 7.77 10.96 2.63
C LEU A 75 8.33 9.86 1.72
N LEU A 76 9.55 10.02 1.18
CA LEU A 76 10.24 8.94 0.48
C LEU A 76 10.64 7.85 1.47
N PHE A 77 11.14 8.24 2.63
CA PHE A 77 11.47 7.29 3.70
C PHE A 77 10.24 6.51 4.17
N LEU A 78 9.09 7.17 4.33
CA LEU A 78 7.82 6.50 4.64
C LEU A 78 7.46 5.44 3.59
N SER A 79 7.72 5.73 2.31
CA SER A 79 7.41 4.79 1.23
C SER A 79 8.15 3.47 1.33
N LEU A 80 9.36 3.46 1.94
CA LEU A 80 10.16 2.25 2.14
C LEU A 80 9.48 1.24 3.07
N PHE A 81 8.59 1.72 3.94
CA PHE A 81 7.78 0.91 4.84
C PHE A 81 6.39 0.60 4.29
N ILE A 82 5.85 1.41 3.38
CA ILE A 82 4.55 1.14 2.76
C ILE A 82 4.68 0.12 1.62
N ILE A 83 5.67 0.25 0.76
CA ILE A 83 5.85 -0.64 -0.41
C ILE A 83 5.91 -2.13 -0.01
N PRO A 84 6.72 -2.55 0.97
CA PRO A 84 6.81 -3.97 1.34
C PRO A 84 5.49 -4.60 1.76
N LEU A 85 4.56 -3.83 2.34
CA LEU A 85 3.27 -4.34 2.79
C LEU A 85 2.44 -4.92 1.64
N PHE A 86 2.49 -4.26 0.47
CA PHE A 86 1.63 -4.55 -0.68
C PHE A 86 2.25 -5.49 -1.71
N VAL A 87 3.52 -5.81 -1.56
CA VAL A 87 4.25 -6.65 -2.52
C VAL A 87 3.92 -8.13 -2.29
N PRO A 88 3.83 -8.96 -3.37
CA PRO A 88 3.60 -10.39 -3.26
C PRO A 88 4.68 -11.10 -2.44
N SER A 89 4.29 -12.12 -1.67
CA SER A 89 5.22 -12.89 -0.84
C SER A 89 6.29 -13.63 -1.65
N ASN A 90 5.99 -14.00 -2.90
CA ASN A 90 6.90 -14.76 -3.77
C ASN A 90 7.88 -13.91 -4.58
N ILE A 91 7.95 -12.59 -4.31
CA ILE A 91 8.89 -11.74 -5.03
C ILE A 91 10.35 -12.13 -4.77
N ASN A 92 11.18 -12.08 -5.83
CA ASN A 92 12.63 -12.25 -5.68
C ASN A 92 13.24 -11.03 -4.99
N LEU A 93 14.07 -11.25 -3.95
CA LEU A 93 14.68 -10.19 -3.15
C LEU A 93 15.61 -9.27 -3.96
N LEU A 94 16.38 -9.83 -4.91
CA LEU A 94 17.24 -9.04 -5.78
C LEU A 94 16.43 -8.14 -6.70
N LEU A 95 15.39 -8.68 -7.33
CA LEU A 95 14.49 -7.92 -8.19
C LEU A 95 13.80 -6.80 -7.41
N TYR A 96 13.32 -7.09 -6.20
CA TYR A 96 12.73 -6.10 -5.30
C TYR A 96 13.72 -4.96 -4.99
N PHE A 97 14.98 -5.30 -4.66
CA PHE A 97 16.01 -4.31 -4.40
C PHE A 97 16.28 -3.43 -5.63
N PHE A 98 16.50 -4.03 -6.81
CA PHE A 98 16.80 -3.28 -8.03
C PHE A 98 15.67 -2.35 -8.45
N VAL A 99 14.41 -2.79 -8.39
CA VAL A 99 13.27 -1.93 -8.73
C VAL A 99 13.21 -0.73 -7.79
N ASN A 100 13.31 -0.95 -6.46
CA ASN A 100 13.34 0.16 -5.51
C ASN A 100 14.52 1.10 -5.75
N PHE A 101 15.70 0.55 -5.99
CA PHE A 101 16.92 1.31 -6.27
C PHE A 101 16.77 2.22 -7.50
N ILE A 102 16.28 1.68 -8.62
CA ILE A 102 16.07 2.45 -9.87
C ILE A 102 15.06 3.58 -9.62
N PHE A 103 13.92 3.29 -8.99
CA PHE A 103 12.92 4.32 -8.73
C PHE A 103 13.39 5.38 -7.74
N LEU A 104 14.25 5.03 -6.78
CA LEU A 104 14.87 5.99 -5.86
C LEU A 104 15.93 6.87 -6.54
N LEU A 105 16.63 6.40 -7.57
CA LEU A 105 17.50 7.24 -8.40
C LEU A 105 16.71 8.29 -9.17
N PHE A 106 15.51 7.92 -9.67
CA PHE A 106 14.64 8.83 -10.43
C PHE A 106 13.59 9.51 -9.54
N ARG A 107 13.99 10.20 -8.46
CA ARG A 107 13.08 10.79 -7.45
C ARG A 107 12.00 11.71 -8.01
N LYS A 108 12.26 12.43 -9.10
CA LYS A 108 11.27 13.30 -9.74
C LYS A 108 10.04 12.54 -10.22
N PHE A 109 10.21 11.30 -10.65
CA PHE A 109 9.16 10.41 -11.16
C PHE A 109 8.68 9.41 -10.14
N TYR A 110 9.25 9.44 -8.92
CA TYR A 110 8.92 8.47 -7.89
C TYR A 110 7.45 8.53 -7.51
N ASN A 111 6.78 7.40 -7.69
CA ASN A 111 5.39 7.20 -7.27
C ASN A 111 5.26 5.83 -6.59
N ILE A 112 4.87 5.84 -5.30
CA ILE A 112 4.71 4.62 -4.50
C ILE A 112 3.79 3.62 -5.20
N ALA A 113 2.65 4.09 -5.71
CA ALA A 113 1.69 3.23 -6.40
C ALA A 113 2.29 2.61 -7.68
N LEU A 114 3.12 3.35 -8.43
CA LEU A 114 3.82 2.81 -9.60
C LEU A 114 4.83 1.73 -9.18
N VAL A 115 5.62 1.96 -8.13
CA VAL A 115 6.60 0.97 -7.65
C VAL A 115 5.89 -0.32 -7.22
N ILE A 116 4.79 -0.20 -6.46
CA ILE A 116 4.01 -1.36 -6.02
C ILE A 116 3.40 -2.10 -7.22
N THR A 117 2.84 -1.40 -8.22
CA THR A 117 2.28 -2.05 -9.40
C THR A 117 3.34 -2.79 -10.20
N MET A 118 4.53 -2.21 -10.40
CA MET A 118 5.65 -2.88 -11.06
C MET A 118 6.11 -4.13 -10.31
N LEU A 119 6.26 -4.03 -8.99
CA LEU A 119 6.62 -5.17 -8.15
C LEU A 119 5.54 -6.26 -8.13
N SER A 120 4.25 -5.87 -8.19
CA SER A 120 3.13 -6.81 -8.25
C SER A 120 3.03 -7.53 -9.61
N LEU A 121 3.43 -6.88 -10.69
CA LEU A 121 3.52 -7.49 -12.03
C LEU A 121 4.71 -8.46 -12.15
N LEU A 122 5.80 -8.17 -11.47
CA LEU A 122 7.03 -8.98 -11.50
C LEU A 122 7.01 -10.12 -10.45
N GLY A 123 6.17 -10.01 -9.44
CA GLY A 123 5.95 -11.04 -8.44
C GLY A 123 4.71 -11.87 -8.73
N THR A 124 4.63 -13.05 -8.13
CA THR A 124 3.42 -13.87 -8.17
C THR A 124 2.74 -13.88 -6.81
N PHE A 125 1.44 -13.67 -6.78
CA PHE A 125 0.67 -13.89 -5.56
C PHE A 125 0.52 -15.39 -5.35
N PRO A 126 0.78 -15.92 -4.13
CA PRO A 126 0.67 -17.35 -3.88
C PRO A 126 -0.79 -17.81 -4.05
N SER A 127 -1.00 -18.77 -4.96
CA SER A 127 -2.33 -19.32 -5.24
C SER A 127 -2.72 -20.47 -4.30
N ASN A 128 -1.75 -21.06 -3.58
CA ASN A 128 -1.94 -22.38 -2.97
C ASN A 128 -2.43 -22.36 -1.52
N ILE A 129 -2.27 -21.25 -0.79
CA ILE A 129 -2.56 -21.23 0.66
C ILE A 129 -3.89 -20.57 0.98
N ASP A 130 -4.34 -19.70 0.12
CA ASP A 130 -5.56 -18.92 0.32
C ASP A 130 -6.60 -19.19 -0.79
N ASN A 131 -6.61 -20.37 -1.38
CA ASN A 131 -7.65 -20.71 -2.34
C ASN A 131 -8.94 -21.02 -1.55
N PRO A 132 -9.94 -20.12 -1.57
CA PRO A 132 -11.19 -20.32 -0.78
C PRO A 132 -11.98 -21.55 -1.23
N SER A 133 -11.64 -22.15 -2.38
CA SER A 133 -12.26 -23.42 -2.82
C SER A 133 -11.78 -24.64 -2.03
N ILE A 134 -10.66 -24.56 -1.30
CA ILE A 134 -10.11 -25.69 -0.52
C ILE A 134 -10.54 -25.62 0.94
N TYR A 135 -10.81 -24.42 1.46
CA TYR A 135 -11.23 -24.20 2.84
C TYR A 135 -12.51 -23.37 2.85
N SER A 136 -13.51 -23.78 3.60
CA SER A 136 -14.71 -22.98 3.86
C SER A 136 -14.36 -21.83 4.83
N PHE A 137 -13.69 -20.79 4.33
CA PHE A 137 -13.41 -19.61 5.12
C PHE A 137 -14.70 -18.84 5.40
N THR A 138 -14.90 -18.49 6.65
CA THR A 138 -15.95 -17.55 7.02
C THR A 138 -15.59 -16.14 6.56
N THR A 139 -16.57 -15.26 6.41
CA THR A 139 -16.32 -13.84 6.11
C THR A 139 -15.41 -13.18 7.15
N TRP A 140 -15.46 -13.62 8.40
CA TRP A 140 -14.55 -13.20 9.46
C TRP A 140 -13.10 -13.57 9.20
N ASP A 141 -12.84 -14.78 8.74
CA ASP A 141 -11.49 -15.24 8.40
C ASP A 141 -10.88 -14.38 7.28
N LEU A 142 -11.69 -14.03 6.27
CA LEU A 142 -11.27 -13.16 5.18
C LEU A 142 -10.98 -11.73 5.66
N LEU A 143 -11.80 -11.18 6.55
CA LEU A 143 -11.58 -9.85 7.14
C LEU A 143 -10.34 -9.80 8.04
N TRP A 144 -10.06 -10.89 8.77
CA TRP A 144 -8.81 -11.01 9.53
C TRP A 144 -7.58 -11.17 8.64
N GLY A 145 -7.76 -11.45 7.35
CA GLY A 145 -6.67 -11.48 6.39
C GLY A 145 -6.27 -12.88 5.92
N ARG A 146 -7.09 -13.90 6.14
CA ARG A 146 -6.95 -15.21 5.49
C ARG A 146 -7.36 -15.12 4.02
N ASN A 147 -6.73 -14.20 3.31
CA ASN A 147 -7.01 -13.89 1.91
C ASN A 147 -5.70 -13.74 1.14
N ILE A 148 -5.75 -13.87 -0.19
CA ILE A 148 -4.61 -13.63 -1.06
C ILE A 148 -4.36 -12.11 -1.10
N GLY A 149 -3.09 -11.71 -1.00
CA GLY A 149 -2.74 -10.30 -1.01
C GLY A 149 -1.24 -10.08 -0.85
N GLY A 150 -0.84 -8.86 -0.58
CA GLY A 150 0.53 -8.51 -0.29
C GLY A 150 1.02 -9.12 1.02
N ILE A 151 2.32 -9.01 1.26
CA ILE A 151 2.99 -9.72 2.36
C ILE A 151 2.42 -9.35 3.74
N ALA A 152 1.92 -8.12 3.90
CA ALA A 152 1.33 -7.65 5.17
C ALA A 152 0.06 -6.79 4.95
N SER A 153 -0.51 -6.75 3.75
CA SER A 153 -1.69 -5.94 3.42
C SER A 153 -2.98 -6.77 3.30
N THR A 154 -3.09 -7.87 4.03
CA THR A 154 -4.24 -8.76 3.93
C THR A 154 -5.30 -8.52 5.00
N SER A 155 -4.92 -8.08 6.22
CA SER A 155 -5.87 -7.88 7.32
C SER A 155 -6.59 -6.53 7.22
N ILE A 156 -7.87 -6.59 6.86
CA ILE A 156 -8.75 -5.42 6.76
C ILE A 156 -9.03 -4.84 8.14
N ILE A 157 -9.28 -5.70 9.14
CA ILE A 157 -9.61 -5.27 10.51
C ILE A 157 -8.46 -4.46 11.10
N LEU A 158 -7.22 -4.97 11.03
CA LEU A 158 -6.06 -4.22 11.50
C LEU A 158 -5.86 -2.91 10.74
N GLY A 159 -6.07 -2.94 9.42
CA GLY A 159 -6.00 -1.73 8.60
C GLY A 159 -7.01 -0.66 9.02
N LEU A 160 -8.25 -1.04 9.32
CA LEU A 160 -9.28 -0.12 9.81
C LEU A 160 -8.94 0.45 11.19
N ILE A 161 -8.43 -0.37 12.11
CA ILE A 161 -7.99 0.09 13.43
C ILE A 161 -6.88 1.13 13.29
N ILE A 162 -5.87 0.84 12.47
CA ILE A 162 -4.75 1.76 12.22
C ILE A 162 -5.25 3.05 11.56
N PHE A 163 -6.17 2.95 10.61
CA PHE A 163 -6.78 4.12 9.96
C PHE A 163 -7.51 5.02 10.97
N ILE A 164 -8.27 4.44 11.89
CA ILE A 164 -8.95 5.19 12.96
C ILE A 164 -7.91 5.90 13.83
N VAL A 165 -6.86 5.21 14.27
CA VAL A 165 -5.79 5.80 15.10
C VAL A 165 -5.10 6.96 14.37
N LEU A 166 -4.72 6.78 13.10
CA LEU A 166 -4.10 7.83 12.30
C LEU A 166 -5.04 9.03 12.07
N SER A 167 -6.33 8.77 11.90
CA SER A 167 -7.34 9.83 11.72
C SER A 167 -7.55 10.66 13.01
N LEU A 168 -7.47 10.01 14.18
CA LEU A 168 -7.57 10.69 15.49
C LEU A 168 -6.34 11.55 15.78
N ILE A 169 -5.17 11.18 15.30
CA ILE A 169 -3.94 11.98 15.44
C ILE A 169 -3.96 13.22 14.52
N ASN A 170 -5.01 13.41 13.71
CA ASN A 170 -5.19 14.51 12.74
C ASN A 170 -4.12 14.60 11.62
N ASP A 171 -3.29 13.58 11.49
CA ASP A 171 -2.21 13.57 10.52
C ASP A 171 -2.61 12.89 9.19
N HIS A 172 -3.84 12.36 9.11
CA HIS A 172 -4.30 11.56 7.97
C HIS A 172 -5.39 12.28 7.16
N LYS A 173 -5.31 12.18 5.82
CA LYS A 173 -6.34 12.74 4.92
C LYS A 173 -7.55 11.79 4.81
N TYR A 174 -8.26 11.58 5.91
CA TYR A 174 -9.35 10.62 6.05
C TYR A 174 -10.47 10.79 5.00
N LEU A 175 -10.72 12.02 4.52
CA LEU A 175 -11.76 12.27 3.51
C LEU A 175 -11.50 11.54 2.19
N VAL A 176 -10.24 11.42 1.76
CA VAL A 176 -9.86 10.65 0.56
C VAL A 176 -10.18 9.18 0.76
N SER A 177 -9.77 8.63 1.90
CA SER A 177 -9.99 7.21 2.22
C SER A 177 -11.47 6.88 2.35
N ILE A 178 -12.24 7.70 3.07
CA ILE A 178 -13.68 7.45 3.29
C ILE A 178 -14.44 7.54 1.96
N SER A 179 -14.22 8.60 1.15
CA SER A 179 -14.91 8.74 -0.13
C SER A 179 -14.56 7.61 -1.11
N GLY A 180 -13.31 7.20 -1.14
CA GLY A 180 -12.86 6.06 -1.96
C GLY A 180 -13.46 4.73 -1.50
N LEU A 181 -13.47 4.46 -0.19
CA LEU A 181 -14.11 3.27 0.37
C LEU A 181 -15.60 3.22 0.08
N LEU A 182 -16.33 4.33 0.31
CA LEU A 182 -17.77 4.39 0.05
C LEU A 182 -18.10 4.10 -1.41
N THR A 183 -17.38 4.70 -2.36
CA THR A 183 -17.63 4.43 -3.79
C THR A 183 -17.27 3.01 -4.18
N PHE A 184 -16.13 2.49 -3.70
CA PHE A 184 -15.72 1.12 -3.97
C PHE A 184 -16.70 0.10 -3.42
N THR A 185 -17.15 0.26 -2.16
CA THR A 185 -18.14 -0.63 -1.54
C THR A 185 -19.50 -0.55 -2.20
N LEU A 186 -20.00 0.64 -2.53
CA LEU A 186 -21.26 0.81 -3.24
C LEU A 186 -21.24 0.12 -4.60
N LEU A 187 -20.19 0.30 -5.40
CA LEU A 187 -20.06 -0.36 -6.69
C LEU A 187 -19.96 -1.88 -6.53
N SER A 188 -19.19 -2.38 -5.59
CA SER A 188 -19.08 -3.82 -5.32
C SER A 188 -20.41 -4.45 -4.93
N ILE A 189 -21.26 -3.73 -4.19
CA ILE A 189 -22.62 -4.20 -3.83
C ILE A 189 -23.55 -4.15 -5.03
N ILE A 190 -23.56 -3.06 -5.80
CA ILE A 190 -24.44 -2.90 -6.97
C ILE A 190 -24.15 -3.99 -8.02
N PHE A 191 -22.89 -4.26 -8.28
CA PHE A 191 -22.47 -5.28 -9.26
C PHE A 191 -22.36 -6.70 -8.68
N LYS A 192 -22.69 -6.89 -7.38
CA LYS A 192 -22.64 -8.17 -6.65
C LYS A 192 -21.25 -8.81 -6.57
N GLU A 193 -20.20 -8.03 -6.71
CA GLU A 193 -18.80 -8.46 -6.63
C GLU A 193 -18.28 -8.39 -5.20
N TYR A 194 -18.91 -9.13 -4.30
CA TYR A 194 -18.62 -9.12 -2.85
C TYR A 194 -17.19 -9.58 -2.52
N PHE A 195 -16.60 -10.41 -3.39
CA PHE A 195 -15.22 -10.87 -3.23
C PHE A 195 -14.22 -9.71 -3.16
N LEU A 196 -14.46 -8.63 -3.91
CA LEU A 196 -13.59 -7.45 -3.89
C LEU A 196 -13.56 -6.76 -2.52
N LEU A 197 -14.66 -6.84 -1.75
CA LEU A 197 -14.74 -6.26 -0.40
C LEU A 197 -13.87 -7.01 0.62
N THR A 198 -13.50 -8.24 0.33
CA THR A 198 -12.61 -9.03 1.18
C THR A 198 -11.15 -8.89 0.78
N SER A 199 -10.84 -8.18 -0.33
CA SER A 199 -9.47 -7.92 -0.77
C SER A 199 -8.80 -6.89 0.13
N GLY A 200 -7.94 -7.36 1.04
CA GLY A 200 -7.16 -6.48 1.93
C GLY A 200 -6.31 -5.48 1.16
N ASN A 201 -5.67 -5.90 0.07
CA ASN A 201 -4.87 -5.01 -0.78
C ASN A 201 -5.68 -3.81 -1.30
N ALA A 202 -6.91 -4.03 -1.78
CA ALA A 202 -7.74 -2.95 -2.30
C ALA A 202 -8.11 -1.95 -1.20
N ILE A 203 -8.60 -2.45 -0.06
CA ILE A 203 -9.02 -1.62 1.06
C ILE A 203 -7.85 -0.86 1.68
N LEU A 204 -6.74 -1.54 1.98
CA LEU A 204 -5.56 -0.90 2.56
C LEU A 204 -4.89 0.11 1.62
N THR A 205 -4.99 -0.09 0.30
CA THR A 205 -4.56 0.90 -0.69
C THR A 205 -5.36 2.21 -0.55
N LEU A 206 -6.67 2.13 -0.42
CA LEU A 206 -7.53 3.30 -0.19
C LEU A 206 -7.24 3.97 1.15
N LEU A 207 -6.99 3.17 2.19
CA LEU A 207 -6.69 3.70 3.52
C LEU A 207 -5.34 4.40 3.58
N PHE A 208 -4.29 3.81 3.03
CA PHE A 208 -2.92 4.26 3.28
C PHE A 208 -2.22 4.90 2.09
N ILE A 209 -2.38 4.37 0.85
CA ILE A 209 -1.65 4.88 -0.31
C ILE A 209 -2.36 6.10 -0.92
N ALA A 210 -3.68 6.05 -1.07
CA ALA A 210 -4.45 7.15 -1.66
C ALA A 210 -4.41 8.43 -0.82
N SER A 211 -4.26 8.31 0.49
CA SER A 211 -4.29 9.41 1.46
C SER A 211 -2.93 10.04 1.73
N ILE A 212 -1.82 9.56 1.13
CA ILE A 212 -0.48 10.12 1.36
C ILE A 212 -0.47 11.62 1.01
N PRO A 213 0.00 12.51 1.92
CA PRO A 213 -0.13 13.96 1.79
C PRO A 213 0.43 14.55 0.51
N ASN A 214 1.55 14.02 0.02
CA ASN A 214 2.25 14.57 -1.16
C ASN A 214 1.55 14.28 -2.51
N LYS A 215 0.59 13.37 -2.53
CA LYS A 215 -0.05 12.88 -3.78
C LYS A 215 -1.54 13.17 -3.85
N SER A 216 -2.15 13.52 -2.73
CA SER A 216 -3.58 13.79 -2.61
C SER A 216 -3.86 15.29 -2.50
N PRO A 217 -5.04 15.76 -2.96
CA PRO A 217 -5.46 17.16 -2.88
C PRO A 217 -5.44 17.71 -1.45
N LEU A 218 -5.37 19.05 -1.33
CA LEU A 218 -5.43 19.74 -0.04
C LEU A 218 -6.86 20.22 0.30
N LEU A 219 -7.62 20.65 -0.71
CA LEU A 219 -8.98 21.17 -0.50
C LEU A 219 -9.96 20.01 -0.26
N LYS A 220 -10.83 20.14 0.75
CA LYS A 220 -11.82 19.11 1.14
C LYS A 220 -12.68 18.63 -0.04
N LYS A 221 -13.18 19.56 -0.87
CA LYS A 221 -13.96 19.22 -2.08
C LYS A 221 -13.15 18.36 -3.06
N ASN A 222 -11.91 18.74 -3.30
CA ASN A 222 -11.04 17.98 -4.21
C ASN A 222 -10.62 16.63 -3.62
N MET A 223 -10.49 16.52 -2.29
CA MET A 223 -10.24 15.23 -1.60
C MET A 223 -11.39 14.25 -1.84
N LEU A 224 -12.65 14.72 -1.74
CA LEU A 224 -13.83 13.89 -2.00
C LEU A 224 -13.85 13.42 -3.46
N ILE A 225 -13.69 14.33 -4.43
CA ILE A 225 -13.68 13.99 -5.85
C ILE A 225 -12.53 13.02 -6.17
N TYR A 226 -11.34 13.28 -5.62
CA TYR A 226 -10.18 12.42 -5.83
C TYR A 226 -10.39 11.01 -5.28
N GLY A 227 -10.92 10.89 -4.06
CA GLY A 227 -11.23 9.59 -3.46
C GLY A 227 -12.30 8.83 -4.21
N THR A 228 -13.42 9.50 -4.61
CA THR A 228 -14.48 8.87 -5.40
C THR A 228 -13.98 8.37 -6.75
N LEU A 229 -13.13 9.13 -7.44
CA LEU A 229 -12.52 8.68 -8.69
C LEU A 229 -11.62 7.45 -8.47
N ILE A 230 -10.78 7.46 -7.44
CA ILE A 230 -9.94 6.29 -7.13
C ILE A 230 -10.80 5.07 -6.83
N GLY A 231 -11.86 5.21 -6.02
CA GLY A 231 -12.77 4.12 -5.70
C GLY A 231 -13.45 3.54 -6.92
N ALA A 232 -13.97 4.39 -7.81
CA ALA A 232 -14.63 3.98 -9.04
C ALA A 232 -13.67 3.30 -10.04
N PHE A 233 -12.54 3.95 -10.37
CA PHE A 233 -11.53 3.36 -11.25
C PHE A 233 -10.90 2.11 -10.62
N GLY A 234 -10.71 2.11 -9.31
CA GLY A 234 -10.20 0.96 -8.57
C GLY A 234 -11.12 -0.24 -8.68
N PHE A 235 -12.45 -0.04 -8.59
CA PHE A 235 -13.42 -1.11 -8.82
C PHE A 235 -13.28 -1.69 -10.25
N ILE A 236 -13.28 -0.83 -11.27
CA ILE A 236 -13.14 -1.24 -12.67
C ILE A 236 -11.83 -2.01 -12.89
N LEU A 237 -10.70 -1.46 -12.44
CA LEU A 237 -9.41 -2.11 -12.65
C LEU A 237 -9.25 -3.40 -11.81
N SER A 238 -9.89 -3.48 -10.66
CA SER A 238 -9.89 -4.72 -9.86
C SER A 238 -10.66 -5.83 -10.54
N LEU A 239 -11.71 -5.53 -11.30
CA LEU A 239 -12.46 -6.50 -12.09
C LEU A 239 -11.71 -6.94 -13.35
N PHE A 240 -11.24 -5.98 -14.15
CA PHE A 240 -10.72 -6.27 -15.49
C PHE A 240 -9.22 -6.57 -15.54
N VAL A 241 -8.44 -6.10 -14.57
CA VAL A 241 -6.98 -6.27 -14.56
C VAL A 241 -6.56 -7.25 -13.49
N SER A 242 -6.81 -6.93 -12.22
CA SER A 242 -6.46 -7.82 -11.10
C SER A 242 -7.08 -7.35 -9.80
N PRO A 243 -7.71 -8.24 -9.01
CA PRO A 243 -8.23 -7.90 -7.69
C PRO A 243 -7.14 -7.52 -6.68
N TYR A 244 -5.87 -7.87 -6.95
CA TYR A 244 -4.76 -7.68 -6.02
C TYR A 244 -4.05 -6.33 -6.19
N TYR A 245 -3.88 -5.82 -7.40
CA TYR A 245 -3.18 -4.56 -7.65
C TYR A 245 -3.98 -3.54 -8.48
N GLY A 246 -5.19 -3.87 -8.95
CA GLY A 246 -6.04 -2.95 -9.71
C GLY A 246 -6.32 -1.65 -8.97
N MET A 247 -6.57 -1.72 -7.65
CA MET A 247 -6.75 -0.54 -6.82
C MET A 247 -5.46 0.31 -6.73
N VAL A 248 -4.29 -0.31 -6.60
CA VAL A 248 -3.00 0.41 -6.57
C VAL A 248 -2.75 1.10 -7.91
N LEU A 249 -3.07 0.43 -9.03
CA LEU A 249 -2.98 0.98 -10.37
C LEU A 249 -3.92 2.20 -10.54
N SER A 250 -5.13 2.16 -9.98
CA SER A 250 -6.04 3.31 -10.01
C SER A 250 -5.47 4.53 -9.27
N VAL A 251 -4.86 4.33 -8.11
CA VAL A 251 -4.18 5.42 -7.38
C VAL A 251 -3.04 6.01 -8.22
N PHE A 252 -2.26 5.17 -8.90
CA PHE A 252 -1.21 5.65 -9.80
C PHE A 252 -1.78 6.51 -10.93
N LEU A 253 -2.79 6.03 -11.66
CA LEU A 253 -3.38 6.75 -12.79
C LEU A 253 -4.01 8.07 -12.36
N ILE A 254 -4.87 8.05 -11.34
CA ILE A 254 -5.56 9.26 -10.87
C ILE A 254 -4.57 10.28 -10.27
N SER A 255 -3.56 9.84 -9.52
CA SER A 255 -2.55 10.75 -8.97
C SER A 255 -1.70 11.41 -10.06
N THR A 256 -1.38 10.71 -11.15
CA THR A 256 -0.65 11.28 -12.27
C THR A 256 -1.49 12.27 -13.07
N ILE A 257 -2.76 11.93 -13.35
CA ILE A 257 -3.71 12.84 -14.01
C ILE A 257 -3.89 14.12 -13.18
N TYR A 258 -4.12 13.96 -11.88
CA TYR A 258 -4.29 15.10 -10.97
C TYR A 258 -3.07 16.02 -10.95
N LYS A 259 -1.86 15.45 -10.93
CA LYS A 259 -0.61 16.23 -11.01
C LYS A 259 -0.50 16.99 -12.32
N LEU A 260 -0.82 16.38 -13.46
CA LEU A 260 -0.77 17.00 -14.78
C LEU A 260 -1.78 18.14 -14.91
N LEU A 261 -2.99 17.98 -14.38
CA LEU A 261 -4.02 19.03 -14.39
C LEU A 261 -3.63 20.24 -13.53
N ASN A 262 -2.97 20.03 -12.39
CA ASN A 262 -2.52 21.12 -11.54
C ASN A 262 -1.31 21.86 -12.11
N LEU A 263 -0.43 21.20 -12.85
CA LEU A 263 0.68 21.87 -13.56
C LEU A 263 0.16 22.83 -14.64
N LYS A 264 -0.98 22.52 -15.29
CA LYS A 264 -1.59 23.42 -16.27
C LYS A 264 -2.28 24.66 -15.67
N LYS A 265 -2.56 24.66 -14.36
CA LYS A 265 -3.15 25.84 -13.67
C LYS A 265 -2.09 26.78 -13.12
N CYS A 266 -0.82 26.41 -13.14
CA CYS A 266 0.31 27.23 -12.69
C CYS A 266 1.08 27.88 -13.87
N ILE A 267 0.63 27.66 -15.12
CA ILE A 267 1.06 28.34 -16.34
C ILE A 267 -0.07 29.27 -16.80
#